data_c2bc2206ccc30a73e275815421292cef
#
_entry.id   c2bc2206ccc30a73e275815421292cef
#
_cell.length_a   1.000
_cell.length_b   1.000
_cell.length_c   1.000
_cell.angle_alpha   90.00
_cell.angle_beta   90.00
_cell.angle_gamma   90.00
#
_symmetry.space_group_name_H-M   'P 1'
#
loop_
_entity.id
_entity.type
_entity.pdbx_description
1 polymer ?
#
loop_
_entity_poly.entity_id
_entity_poly.type
_entity_poly.pdbx_seq_one_letter_code
_entity_poly.pdbx_strand_id
1 'polypeptide(L)'
;SPESFTGTELDYALEVCTAVQKEWGASKEKKIIFNLPATVEMNTPNVYADQIEWMHKHFENRESIILSVHPHNDRGTGVAAAELAMLAGADRVEGTLFGNGERTGNVDVLNIAYNMFSQGIDPELELEHINDIIEVYERCTRMPVGMRHPYAGKLVFTAFSGSHQDAINKGIQAMKERNDGFWEVPYLPVDPSDLGREYEPLVRINSQSGRGGVAFVMDTYFGYKLPKGMQKEFADVIQVIAEQHGEVAPDTIMEKFCEEYLTCKTDREYPYTFDSCKIEDVEETDKGDTQASMNFKYKGEEKHVKVVGNGPIDALTVSYTHLTLPTK
;
A
#
# COMPACT_ATOMS: atom_id res chain seq x y z
N SER A 1 26.99 -21.27 19.56
CA SER A 1 25.65 -21.64 19.04
C SER A 1 25.53 -23.16 19.11
N PRO A 2 24.67 -23.74 19.94
CA PRO A 2 24.28 -25.14 19.84
C PRO A 2 23.38 -25.33 18.61
N GLU A 3 23.93 -25.87 17.54
CA GLU A 3 23.20 -26.16 16.33
C GLU A 3 22.04 -27.11 16.62
N SER A 4 20.89 -26.91 15.93
CA SER A 4 19.64 -27.64 16.19
C SER A 4 19.17 -27.57 17.67
N PHE A 5 19.28 -26.40 18.30
CA PHE A 5 18.87 -26.20 19.70
C PHE A 5 17.43 -26.68 19.94
N THR A 6 16.49 -26.42 19.06
CA THR A 6 15.09 -26.82 19.22
C THR A 6 14.86 -28.33 19.17
N GLY A 7 15.82 -29.09 18.66
CA GLY A 7 15.83 -30.57 18.65
C GLY A 7 16.79 -31.19 19.71
N THR A 8 17.32 -30.36 20.61
CA THR A 8 18.25 -30.79 21.65
C THR A 8 17.55 -30.75 23.03
N GLU A 9 17.84 -31.68 23.87
CA GLU A 9 17.38 -31.71 25.26
C GLU A 9 17.87 -30.46 26.00
N LEU A 10 16.98 -29.76 26.67
CA LEU A 10 17.28 -28.46 27.31
C LEU A 10 18.38 -28.59 28.40
N ASP A 11 18.33 -29.64 29.21
CA ASP A 11 19.35 -29.90 30.24
C ASP A 11 20.73 -30.05 29.62
N TYR A 12 20.86 -30.77 28.50
CA TYR A 12 22.12 -30.94 27.81
C TYR A 12 22.61 -29.65 27.16
N ALA A 13 21.71 -28.90 26.53
CA ALA A 13 22.04 -27.58 25.97
C ALA A 13 22.54 -26.63 27.07
N LEU A 14 21.90 -26.64 28.23
CA LEU A 14 22.33 -25.84 29.39
C LEU A 14 23.70 -26.27 29.89
N GLU A 15 23.95 -27.59 30.01
CA GLU A 15 25.26 -28.14 30.48
C GLU A 15 26.38 -27.66 29.54
N VAL A 16 26.20 -27.80 28.21
CA VAL A 16 27.20 -27.36 27.24
C VAL A 16 27.43 -25.85 27.29
N CYS A 17 26.38 -25.06 27.32
CA CYS A 17 26.48 -23.59 27.41
C CYS A 17 27.16 -23.16 28.71
N THR A 18 26.84 -23.79 29.84
CA THR A 18 27.46 -23.49 31.13
C THR A 18 28.94 -23.81 31.13
N ALA A 19 29.36 -24.95 30.55
CA ALA A 19 30.76 -25.30 30.42
C ALA A 19 31.52 -24.27 29.57
N VAL A 20 30.96 -23.83 28.46
CA VAL A 20 31.56 -22.81 27.59
C VAL A 20 31.59 -21.44 28.28
N GLN A 21 30.53 -21.05 29.00
CA GLN A 21 30.49 -19.82 29.80
C GLN A 21 31.64 -19.75 30.82
N LYS A 22 31.86 -20.84 31.50
CA LYS A 22 32.93 -20.97 32.50
C LYS A 22 34.31 -20.88 31.86
N GLU A 23 34.56 -21.62 30.78
CA GLU A 23 35.83 -21.60 30.05
C GLU A 23 36.13 -20.23 29.43
N TRP A 24 35.10 -19.54 28.90
CA TRP A 24 35.22 -18.18 28.40
C TRP A 24 35.57 -17.16 29.50
N GLY A 25 35.23 -17.48 30.74
CA GLY A 25 35.33 -16.55 31.85
C GLY A 25 34.38 -15.38 31.71
N ALA A 26 33.11 -15.67 31.40
CA ALA A 26 32.10 -14.65 31.18
C ALA A 26 31.84 -13.85 32.45
N SER A 27 31.73 -12.53 32.31
CA SER A 27 31.35 -11.58 33.36
C SER A 27 30.42 -10.52 32.82
N LYS A 28 29.90 -9.65 33.66
CA LYS A 28 29.07 -8.52 33.28
C LYS A 28 29.79 -7.57 32.30
N GLU A 29 31.12 -7.43 32.45
CA GLU A 29 31.99 -6.59 31.61
C GLU A 29 32.48 -7.33 30.37
N LYS A 30 32.53 -8.66 30.43
CA LYS A 30 32.96 -9.54 29.32
C LYS A 30 31.87 -10.56 29.03
N LYS A 31 30.81 -10.13 28.40
CA LYS A 31 29.67 -11.01 28.12
C LYS A 31 29.98 -12.05 27.04
N ILE A 32 29.30 -13.19 27.14
CA ILE A 32 29.27 -14.21 26.10
C ILE A 32 27.92 -14.15 25.39
N ILE A 33 27.92 -14.40 24.09
CA ILE A 33 26.68 -14.54 23.30
C ILE A 33 26.37 -16.01 23.16
N PHE A 34 25.21 -16.44 23.62
CA PHE A 34 24.65 -17.74 23.31
C PHE A 34 23.51 -17.58 22.33
N ASN A 35 23.73 -18.07 21.12
CA ASN A 35 22.70 -18.09 20.07
C ASN A 35 22.00 -19.46 20.10
N LEU A 36 20.72 -19.47 20.36
CA LEU A 36 19.87 -20.66 20.47
C LEU A 36 18.98 -20.78 19.24
N PRO A 37 19.45 -21.40 18.13
CA PRO A 37 18.72 -21.35 16.86
C PRO A 37 17.56 -22.34 16.80
N ALA A 38 16.45 -21.91 16.23
CA ALA A 38 15.51 -22.82 15.62
C ALA A 38 15.98 -23.12 14.19
N THR A 39 17.03 -23.96 14.09
CA THR A 39 17.71 -24.33 12.84
C THR A 39 16.73 -24.86 11.78
N VAL A 40 15.73 -25.59 12.24
CA VAL A 40 14.50 -25.91 11.53
C VAL A 40 13.35 -25.53 12.45
N GLU A 41 12.35 -24.86 11.92
CA GLU A 41 11.16 -24.48 12.67
C GLU A 41 10.28 -25.71 12.94
N MET A 42 10.63 -26.47 13.99
CA MET A 42 10.00 -27.76 14.29
C MET A 42 8.68 -27.63 15.05
N ASN A 43 8.57 -26.62 15.91
CA ASN A 43 7.46 -26.43 16.83
C ASN A 43 6.71 -25.11 16.56
N THR A 44 5.62 -24.91 17.26
CA THR A 44 4.90 -23.62 17.27
C THR A 44 5.72 -22.54 17.99
N PRO A 45 5.54 -21.24 17.67
CA PRO A 45 6.31 -20.14 18.24
C PRO A 45 6.31 -20.08 19.78
N ASN A 46 5.19 -20.41 20.43
CA ASN A 46 5.10 -20.46 21.88
C ASN A 46 5.98 -21.53 22.50
N VAL A 47 6.12 -22.69 21.85
CA VAL A 47 7.00 -23.77 22.35
C VAL A 47 8.47 -23.34 22.28
N TYR A 48 8.86 -22.65 21.18
CA TYR A 48 10.20 -22.08 21.09
C TYR A 48 10.44 -21.02 22.20
N ALA A 49 9.47 -20.14 22.41
CA ALA A 49 9.54 -19.15 23.48
C ALA A 49 9.64 -19.80 24.87
N ASP A 50 8.90 -20.89 25.14
CA ASP A 50 9.00 -21.64 26.37
C ASP A 50 10.43 -22.24 26.59
N GLN A 51 11.06 -22.73 25.53
CA GLN A 51 12.44 -23.21 25.54
C GLN A 51 13.42 -22.07 25.88
N ILE A 52 13.24 -20.88 25.27
CA ILE A 52 14.05 -19.69 25.53
C ILE A 52 13.85 -19.20 26.96
N GLU A 53 12.61 -19.15 27.46
CA GLU A 53 12.31 -18.76 28.84
C GLU A 53 12.95 -19.73 29.84
N TRP A 54 12.88 -21.02 29.55
CA TRP A 54 13.51 -22.04 30.38
C TRP A 54 15.03 -21.83 30.46
N MET A 55 15.72 -21.64 29.33
CA MET A 55 17.16 -21.34 29.30
C MET A 55 17.45 -20.03 30.03
N HIS A 56 16.69 -18.97 29.80
CA HIS A 56 16.81 -17.69 30.48
C HIS A 56 16.80 -17.83 32.00
N LYS A 57 15.91 -18.67 32.53
CA LYS A 57 15.74 -18.87 33.98
C LYS A 57 16.77 -19.78 34.58
N HIS A 58 17.40 -20.67 33.82
CA HIS A 58 18.36 -21.67 34.32
C HIS A 58 19.83 -21.30 34.14
N PHE A 59 20.13 -20.30 33.31
CA PHE A 59 21.49 -19.78 33.21
C PHE A 59 21.95 -19.14 34.53
N GLU A 60 23.06 -19.63 35.07
CA GLU A 60 23.76 -18.95 36.16
C GLU A 60 24.41 -17.66 35.63
N ASN A 61 24.46 -16.59 36.47
CA ASN A 61 25.01 -15.29 36.08
C ASN A 61 24.46 -14.76 34.76
N ARG A 62 23.14 -14.75 34.63
CA ARG A 62 22.40 -14.37 33.41
C ARG A 62 22.86 -13.02 32.83
N GLU A 63 23.28 -12.07 33.70
CA GLU A 63 23.80 -10.77 33.30
C GLU A 63 25.13 -10.82 32.52
N SER A 64 25.85 -11.95 32.58
CA SER A 64 27.06 -12.17 31.78
C SER A 64 26.80 -12.76 30.43
N ILE A 65 25.53 -12.98 30.07
CA ILE A 65 25.10 -13.60 28.81
C ILE A 65 24.28 -12.62 27.98
N ILE A 66 24.52 -12.59 26.69
CA ILE A 66 23.60 -12.08 25.69
C ILE A 66 22.89 -13.29 25.07
N LEU A 67 21.62 -13.46 25.39
CA LEU A 67 20.81 -14.56 24.89
C LEU A 67 20.28 -14.17 23.50
N SER A 68 20.78 -14.82 22.47
CA SER A 68 20.44 -14.56 21.08
C SER A 68 19.57 -15.67 20.52
N VAL A 69 18.64 -15.31 19.67
CA VAL A 69 17.74 -16.22 18.97
C VAL A 69 17.91 -16.10 17.47
N HIS A 70 17.76 -17.22 16.74
CA HIS A 70 17.96 -17.32 15.32
C HIS A 70 16.93 -18.29 14.73
N PRO A 71 15.66 -17.89 14.59
CA PRO A 71 14.66 -18.76 14.00
C PRO A 71 14.75 -18.75 12.48
N HIS A 72 14.59 -19.96 11.87
CA HIS A 72 14.22 -20.11 10.49
C HIS A 72 12.70 -19.99 10.29
N ASN A 73 12.23 -20.04 9.06
CA ASN A 73 10.84 -19.74 8.70
C ASN A 73 10.13 -20.92 7.98
N ASP A 74 10.49 -22.15 8.34
CA ASP A 74 10.00 -23.37 7.66
C ASP A 74 8.48 -23.52 7.75
N ARG A 75 7.86 -23.03 8.81
CA ARG A 75 6.41 -23.06 9.03
C ARG A 75 5.73 -21.72 8.67
N GLY A 76 6.51 -20.70 8.26
CA GLY A 76 6.01 -19.34 8.03
C GLY A 76 5.72 -18.56 9.31
N THR A 77 6.27 -18.97 10.46
CA THR A 77 6.03 -18.35 11.76
C THR A 77 7.30 -17.81 12.43
N GLY A 78 8.39 -17.70 11.69
CA GLY A 78 9.70 -17.25 12.20
C GLY A 78 9.66 -15.88 12.89
N VAL A 79 8.91 -14.90 12.35
CA VAL A 79 8.72 -13.60 12.98
C VAL A 79 8.02 -13.74 14.33
N ALA A 80 6.92 -14.47 14.40
CA ALA A 80 6.21 -14.71 15.65
C ALA A 80 7.06 -15.46 16.68
N ALA A 81 7.90 -16.41 16.23
CA ALA A 81 8.83 -17.13 17.10
C ALA A 81 9.87 -16.18 17.72
N ALA A 82 10.42 -15.26 16.92
CA ALA A 82 11.38 -14.27 17.43
C ALA A 82 10.73 -13.28 18.42
N GLU A 83 9.54 -12.77 18.10
CA GLU A 83 8.81 -11.84 18.99
C GLU A 83 8.50 -12.49 20.35
N LEU A 84 7.96 -13.70 20.32
CA LEU A 84 7.67 -14.42 21.58
C LEU A 84 8.95 -14.79 22.34
N ALA A 85 10.05 -15.10 21.65
CA ALA A 85 11.33 -15.35 22.28
C ALA A 85 11.91 -14.09 22.95
N MET A 86 11.75 -12.91 22.35
CA MET A 86 12.13 -11.65 23.01
C MET A 86 11.30 -11.42 24.28
N LEU A 87 10.00 -11.64 24.23
CA LEU A 87 9.14 -11.56 25.42
C LEU A 87 9.52 -12.60 26.49
N ALA A 88 10.08 -13.73 26.08
CA ALA A 88 10.59 -14.80 26.97
C ALA A 88 11.98 -14.53 27.56
N GLY A 89 12.61 -13.42 27.20
CA GLY A 89 13.86 -12.96 27.77
C GLY A 89 15.10 -13.06 26.88
N ALA A 90 14.94 -13.23 25.57
CA ALA A 90 16.03 -13.05 24.63
C ALA A 90 16.43 -11.56 24.53
N ASP A 91 17.74 -11.32 24.45
CA ASP A 91 18.34 -9.99 24.36
C ASP A 91 18.61 -9.58 22.91
N ARG A 92 18.64 -10.52 21.98
CA ARG A 92 19.08 -10.31 20.60
C ARG A 92 18.38 -11.25 19.63
N VAL A 93 18.05 -10.74 18.46
CA VAL A 93 17.57 -11.54 17.33
C VAL A 93 18.60 -11.52 16.20
N GLU A 94 18.90 -12.67 15.64
CA GLU A 94 19.66 -12.84 14.42
C GLU A 94 18.75 -13.30 13.31
N GLY A 95 18.90 -12.71 12.13
CA GLY A 95 18.14 -13.03 10.96
C GLY A 95 18.72 -12.37 9.73
N THR A 96 17.91 -12.19 8.70
CA THR A 96 18.35 -11.63 7.43
C THR A 96 17.38 -10.58 6.91
N LEU A 97 17.86 -9.74 6.01
CA LEU A 97 16.99 -8.79 5.32
C LEU A 97 15.98 -9.57 4.44
N PHE A 98 14.72 -9.25 4.59
CA PHE A 98 13.59 -9.85 3.87
C PHE A 98 13.49 -11.38 4.01
N GLY A 99 14.06 -11.93 5.07
CA GLY A 99 13.99 -13.37 5.35
C GLY A 99 14.83 -14.23 4.42
N ASN A 100 15.87 -13.68 3.75
CA ASN A 100 16.75 -14.45 2.90
C ASN A 100 17.45 -15.59 3.66
N GLY A 101 17.74 -16.70 2.99
CA GLY A 101 18.45 -17.82 3.60
C GLY A 101 18.09 -19.17 2.99
N GLU A 102 18.54 -20.23 3.64
CA GLU A 102 18.27 -21.60 3.21
C GLU A 102 16.80 -21.99 3.35
N ARG A 103 16.34 -22.87 2.49
CA ARG A 103 14.97 -23.42 2.44
C ARG A 103 13.94 -22.29 2.29
N THR A 104 13.16 -22.03 3.33
CA THR A 104 12.15 -20.95 3.39
C THR A 104 12.70 -19.61 3.92
N GLY A 105 14.01 -19.60 4.25
CA GLY A 105 14.73 -18.45 4.77
C GLY A 105 14.80 -18.39 6.30
N ASN A 106 15.42 -17.32 6.78
CA ASN A 106 15.53 -16.95 8.19
C ASN A 106 14.39 -16.03 8.62
N VAL A 107 14.32 -15.72 9.90
CA VAL A 107 13.48 -14.61 10.36
C VAL A 107 13.91 -13.31 9.68
N ASP A 108 12.92 -12.56 9.25
CA ASP A 108 13.14 -11.25 8.66
C ASP A 108 13.34 -10.18 9.75
N VAL A 109 14.57 -9.69 9.87
CA VAL A 109 14.93 -8.68 10.89
C VAL A 109 14.26 -7.33 10.65
N LEU A 110 13.90 -7.00 9.40
CA LEU A 110 13.17 -5.77 9.13
C LEU A 110 11.74 -5.85 9.66
N ASN A 111 11.08 -6.99 9.48
CA ASN A 111 9.75 -7.20 10.06
C ASN A 111 9.78 -7.10 11.58
N ILE A 112 10.79 -7.68 12.24
CA ILE A 112 10.96 -7.55 13.70
C ILE A 112 11.10 -6.08 14.10
N ALA A 113 11.98 -5.35 13.42
CA ALA A 113 12.24 -3.94 13.73
C ALA A 113 10.99 -3.05 13.53
N TYR A 114 10.28 -3.20 12.42
CA TYR A 114 9.05 -2.45 12.18
C TYR A 114 7.90 -2.87 13.11
N ASN A 115 7.83 -4.15 13.50
CA ASN A 115 6.87 -4.60 14.51
C ASN A 115 7.14 -3.97 15.87
N MET A 116 8.42 -3.87 16.30
CA MET A 116 8.80 -3.13 17.49
C MET A 116 8.41 -1.66 17.41
N PHE A 117 8.75 -1.00 16.30
CA PHE A 117 8.40 0.39 16.05
C PHE A 117 6.88 0.62 16.12
N SER A 118 6.08 -0.25 15.52
CA SER A 118 4.61 -0.17 15.56
C SER A 118 4.02 -0.31 16.98
N GLN A 119 4.79 -0.84 17.91
CA GLN A 119 4.44 -0.93 19.34
C GLN A 119 5.07 0.18 20.19
N GLY A 120 5.69 1.18 19.57
CA GLY A 120 6.33 2.30 20.23
C GLY A 120 7.70 1.97 20.84
N ILE A 121 8.35 0.89 20.38
CA ILE A 121 9.70 0.51 20.79
C ILE A 121 10.66 0.87 19.65
N ASP A 122 11.59 1.79 19.90
CA ASP A 122 12.63 2.15 18.96
C ASP A 122 13.62 0.97 18.80
N PRO A 123 13.76 0.39 17.59
CA PRO A 123 14.73 -0.67 17.34
C PRO A 123 16.17 -0.17 17.25
N GLU A 124 16.42 1.12 17.39
CA GLU A 124 17.72 1.78 17.24
C GLU A 124 18.39 1.49 15.88
N LEU A 125 17.58 1.42 14.80
CA LEU A 125 18.01 1.17 13.42
C LEU A 125 17.49 2.27 12.51
N GLU A 126 18.30 2.69 11.53
CA GLU A 126 17.90 3.63 10.49
C GLU A 126 17.08 2.91 9.41
N LEU A 127 15.76 2.91 9.54
CA LEU A 127 14.83 2.16 8.69
C LEU A 127 13.87 3.06 7.89
N GLU A 128 14.11 4.36 7.89
CA GLU A 128 13.25 5.38 7.28
C GLU A 128 13.23 5.34 5.74
N HIS A 129 14.11 4.54 5.12
CA HIS A 129 14.26 4.46 3.66
C HIS A 129 14.25 3.01 3.17
N ILE A 130 13.11 2.32 3.38
CA ILE A 130 13.00 0.88 3.03
C ILE A 130 13.26 0.61 1.55
N ASN A 131 12.97 1.56 0.65
CA ASN A 131 13.21 1.40 -0.78
C ASN A 131 14.70 1.28 -1.12
N ASP A 132 15.57 2.00 -0.43
CA ASP A 132 17.02 1.92 -0.61
C ASP A 132 17.54 0.55 -0.17
N ILE A 133 17.00 0.04 0.94
CA ILE A 133 17.32 -1.31 1.44
C ILE A 133 16.87 -2.37 0.42
N ILE A 134 15.68 -2.23 -0.15
CA ILE A 134 15.15 -3.13 -1.20
C ILE A 134 16.08 -3.12 -2.41
N GLU A 135 16.47 -1.94 -2.91
CA GLU A 135 17.35 -1.82 -4.08
C GLU A 135 18.68 -2.54 -3.85
N VAL A 136 19.33 -2.30 -2.71
CA VAL A 136 20.59 -2.96 -2.35
C VAL A 136 20.41 -4.47 -2.26
N TYR A 137 19.35 -4.93 -1.58
CA TYR A 137 19.06 -6.35 -1.44
C TYR A 137 18.85 -7.04 -2.79
N GLU A 138 17.97 -6.51 -3.65
CA GLU A 138 17.65 -7.08 -4.96
C GLU A 138 18.88 -7.08 -5.88
N ARG A 139 19.69 -6.04 -5.84
CA ARG A 139 20.94 -5.96 -6.60
C ARG A 139 21.96 -7.00 -6.15
N CYS A 140 22.11 -7.22 -4.86
CA CYS A 140 23.10 -8.16 -4.30
C CYS A 140 22.68 -9.61 -4.42
N THR A 141 21.42 -9.91 -4.15
CA THR A 141 20.90 -11.28 -4.11
C THR A 141 20.37 -11.78 -5.45
N ARG A 142 20.00 -10.87 -6.35
CA ARG A 142 19.26 -11.16 -7.59
C ARG A 142 17.88 -11.76 -7.36
N MET A 143 17.31 -11.57 -6.17
CA MET A 143 15.99 -12.03 -5.81
C MET A 143 15.09 -10.83 -5.52
N PRO A 144 13.89 -10.75 -6.14
CA PRO A 144 12.96 -9.66 -5.87
C PRO A 144 12.31 -9.83 -4.49
N VAL A 145 12.03 -8.71 -3.83
CA VAL A 145 11.20 -8.69 -2.63
C VAL A 145 9.75 -9.02 -3.02
N GLY A 146 9.11 -9.90 -2.25
CA GLY A 146 7.74 -10.33 -2.53
C GLY A 146 6.75 -9.16 -2.58
N MET A 147 5.85 -9.13 -3.56
CA MET A 147 4.89 -8.03 -3.73
C MET A 147 3.99 -7.78 -2.51
N ARG A 148 3.78 -8.80 -1.67
CA ARG A 148 2.95 -8.75 -0.44
C ARG A 148 3.80 -8.88 0.82
N HIS A 149 5.12 -8.69 0.71
CA HIS A 149 6.02 -8.74 1.84
C HIS A 149 5.61 -7.65 2.84
N PRO A 150 5.46 -7.95 4.14
CA PRO A 150 5.10 -6.93 5.13
C PRO A 150 6.01 -5.70 5.04
N TYR A 151 5.44 -4.53 5.16
CA TYR A 151 6.08 -3.21 5.05
C TYR A 151 6.75 -2.90 3.70
N ALA A 152 7.43 -3.86 3.07
CA ALA A 152 8.29 -3.67 1.89
C ALA A 152 7.59 -3.89 0.56
N GLY A 153 6.60 -4.77 0.51
CA GLY A 153 5.94 -5.17 -0.73
C GLY A 153 5.24 -4.02 -1.44
N LYS A 154 5.25 -4.05 -2.77
CA LYS A 154 4.60 -3.00 -3.60
C LYS A 154 3.09 -2.88 -3.38
N LEU A 155 2.45 -3.92 -2.83
CA LEU A 155 1.00 -3.96 -2.59
C LEU A 155 0.61 -3.66 -1.13
N VAL A 156 1.57 -3.42 -0.23
CA VAL A 156 1.30 -3.28 1.21
C VAL A 156 0.45 -2.05 1.53
N PHE A 157 0.70 -0.94 0.84
CA PHE A 157 -0.05 0.31 1.00
C PHE A 157 -1.10 0.52 -0.08
N THR A 158 -1.62 -0.57 -0.66
CA THR A 158 -2.59 -0.55 -1.74
C THR A 158 -3.97 -0.96 -1.24
N ALA A 159 -4.97 -0.16 -1.49
CA ALA A 159 -6.37 -0.51 -1.27
C ALA A 159 -7.08 -0.68 -2.62
N PHE A 160 -7.74 -1.83 -2.83
CA PHE A 160 -8.44 -2.14 -4.08
C PHE A 160 -9.92 -1.72 -4.05
N SER A 161 -10.52 -1.65 -2.88
CA SER A 161 -11.93 -1.28 -2.72
C SER A 161 -12.09 0.23 -2.59
N GLY A 162 -13.02 0.82 -3.34
CA GLY A 162 -13.33 2.26 -3.24
C GLY A 162 -13.80 2.67 -1.85
N SER A 163 -14.47 1.78 -1.11
CA SER A 163 -14.88 2.04 0.28
C SER A 163 -13.68 2.07 1.25
N HIS A 164 -12.66 1.23 1.03
CA HIS A 164 -11.44 1.26 1.83
C HIS A 164 -10.64 2.53 1.56
N GLN A 165 -10.53 2.94 0.30
CA GLN A 165 -9.86 4.19 -0.08
C GLN A 165 -10.54 5.43 0.51
N ASP A 166 -11.87 5.49 0.46
CA ASP A 166 -12.64 6.57 1.11
C ASP A 166 -12.38 6.60 2.62
N ALA A 167 -12.34 5.43 3.27
CA ALA A 167 -12.03 5.33 4.70
C ALA A 167 -10.58 5.78 5.02
N ILE A 168 -9.60 5.40 4.21
CA ILE A 168 -8.20 5.84 4.35
C ILE A 168 -8.12 7.36 4.20
N ASN A 169 -8.70 7.94 3.16
CA ASN A 169 -8.67 9.38 2.92
C ASN A 169 -9.32 10.16 4.07
N LYS A 170 -10.47 9.70 4.57
CA LYS A 170 -11.12 10.30 5.75
C LYS A 170 -10.27 10.17 7.00
N GLY A 171 -9.63 9.02 7.20
CA GLY A 171 -8.72 8.78 8.31
C GLY A 171 -7.51 9.73 8.28
N ILE A 172 -6.87 9.89 7.13
CA ILE A 172 -5.74 10.82 6.94
C ILE A 172 -6.18 12.25 7.22
N GLN A 173 -7.36 12.65 6.75
CA GLN A 173 -7.89 13.99 7.00
C GLN A 173 -8.19 14.22 8.47
N ALA A 174 -8.87 13.29 9.12
CA ALA A 174 -9.18 13.38 10.55
C ALA A 174 -7.91 13.42 11.41
N MET A 175 -6.87 12.66 11.05
CA MET A 175 -5.57 12.68 11.71
C MET A 175 -4.89 14.04 11.58
N LYS A 176 -4.91 14.66 10.38
CA LYS A 176 -4.36 16.01 10.15
C LYS A 176 -5.08 17.07 10.97
N GLU A 177 -6.42 16.97 11.10
CA GLU A 177 -7.23 17.89 11.91
C GLU A 177 -6.96 17.70 13.42
N ARG A 178 -6.77 16.47 13.87
CA ARG A 178 -6.50 16.13 15.27
C ARG A 178 -5.09 16.55 15.70
N ASN A 179 -4.11 16.35 14.84
CA ASN A 179 -2.70 16.75 15.00
C ASN A 179 -2.10 16.35 16.37
N ASP A 180 -2.39 15.14 16.83
CA ASP A 180 -1.94 14.60 18.12
C ASP A 180 -0.75 13.65 18.03
N GLY A 181 -0.25 13.41 16.82
CA GLY A 181 0.91 12.55 16.55
C GLY A 181 0.63 11.05 16.55
N PHE A 182 -0.63 10.62 16.77
CA PHE A 182 -0.99 9.21 16.72
C PHE A 182 -1.48 8.81 15.34
N TRP A 183 -0.93 7.69 14.84
CA TRP A 183 -1.38 7.07 13.60
C TRP A 183 -2.61 6.20 13.84
N GLU A 184 -3.76 6.59 13.31
CA GLU A 184 -5.02 5.84 13.43
C GLU A 184 -5.79 5.83 12.09
N VAL A 185 -5.06 5.59 10.99
CA VAL A 185 -5.68 5.52 9.66
C VAL A 185 -6.19 4.10 9.42
N PRO A 186 -7.48 3.93 9.09
CA PRO A 186 -8.02 2.61 8.78
C PRO A 186 -7.25 1.92 7.65
N TYR A 187 -7.06 0.61 7.76
CA TYR A 187 -6.37 -0.26 6.80
C TYR A 187 -4.86 -0.02 6.61
N LEU A 188 -4.28 0.97 7.26
CA LEU A 188 -2.83 1.22 7.23
C LEU A 188 -2.26 1.03 8.63
N PRO A 189 -1.44 -0.03 8.86
CA PRO A 189 -0.94 -0.35 10.20
C PRO A 189 0.10 0.64 10.72
N VAL A 190 0.78 1.35 9.81
CA VAL A 190 1.79 2.38 10.10
C VAL A 190 1.67 3.53 9.10
N ASP A 191 2.23 4.69 9.44
CA ASP A 191 2.40 5.78 8.48
C ASP A 191 3.42 5.36 7.41
N PRO A 192 3.05 5.34 6.12
CA PRO A 192 4.00 5.07 5.05
C PRO A 192 5.23 5.98 5.08
N SER A 193 5.08 7.23 5.53
CA SER A 193 6.18 8.20 5.62
C SER A 193 7.28 7.77 6.60
N ASP A 194 6.95 7.02 7.65
CA ASP A 194 7.93 6.48 8.60
C ASP A 194 8.87 5.43 7.95
N LEU A 195 8.47 4.90 6.80
CA LEU A 195 9.26 3.97 5.99
C LEU A 195 9.90 4.63 4.76
N GLY A 196 9.79 5.96 4.63
CA GLY A 196 10.19 6.69 3.42
C GLY A 196 9.34 6.35 2.19
N ARG A 197 8.08 5.96 2.42
CA ARG A 197 7.10 5.68 1.37
C ARG A 197 5.94 6.68 1.42
N GLU A 198 5.22 6.74 0.35
CA GLU A 198 3.97 7.49 0.29
C GLU A 198 2.78 6.52 0.19
N TYR A 199 1.63 6.94 0.70
CA TYR A 199 0.39 6.26 0.38
C TYR A 199 0.09 6.52 -1.10
N GLU A 200 0.43 5.56 -1.94
CA GLU A 200 -0.02 5.54 -3.32
C GLU A 200 -1.39 4.86 -3.35
N PRO A 201 -2.46 5.58 -3.64
CA PRO A 201 -3.72 4.94 -3.98
C PRO A 201 -3.55 4.25 -5.34
N LEU A 202 -2.90 3.11 -5.34
CA LEU A 202 -2.77 2.27 -6.54
C LEU A 202 -4.14 1.66 -6.79
N VAL A 203 -5.01 2.42 -7.44
CA VAL A 203 -6.33 1.95 -7.84
C VAL A 203 -6.15 1.05 -9.04
N ARG A 204 -5.96 -0.22 -8.77
CA ARG A 204 -6.11 -1.24 -9.78
C ARG A 204 -7.59 -1.59 -9.88
N ILE A 205 -8.19 -1.26 -11.01
CA ILE A 205 -9.58 -1.58 -11.26
C ILE A 205 -9.67 -3.05 -11.68
N ASN A 206 -10.40 -3.83 -10.90
CA ASN A 206 -10.76 -5.20 -11.21
C ASN A 206 -12.29 -5.35 -11.21
N SER A 207 -12.78 -6.54 -11.52
CA SER A 207 -14.23 -6.84 -11.55
C SER A 207 -14.98 -6.57 -10.22
N GLN A 208 -14.26 -6.37 -9.11
CA GLN A 208 -14.83 -6.06 -7.79
C GLN A 208 -14.72 -4.58 -7.42
N SER A 209 -14.08 -3.76 -8.25
CA SER A 209 -13.76 -2.36 -7.96
C SER A 209 -14.93 -1.40 -8.17
N GLY A 210 -16.13 -1.76 -8.21
CA GLY A 210 -17.34 -0.92 -8.23
C GLY A 210 -17.22 0.50 -8.85
N ARG A 211 -18.33 1.21 -8.91
CA ARG A 211 -18.45 2.56 -9.53
C ARG A 211 -17.48 3.61 -8.97
N GLY A 212 -17.19 3.53 -7.67
CA GLY A 212 -16.30 4.48 -6.99
C GLY A 212 -14.85 4.37 -7.43
N GLY A 213 -14.38 3.17 -7.78
CA GLY A 213 -13.00 2.95 -8.19
C GLY A 213 -12.64 3.63 -9.51
N VAL A 214 -13.48 3.48 -10.55
CA VAL A 214 -13.26 4.12 -11.85
C VAL A 214 -13.31 5.65 -11.75
N ALA A 215 -14.29 6.19 -11.01
CA ALA A 215 -14.39 7.63 -10.77
C ALA A 215 -13.17 8.18 -10.03
N PHE A 216 -12.65 7.44 -9.07
CA PHE A 216 -11.45 7.81 -8.33
C PHE A 216 -10.20 7.82 -9.24
N VAL A 217 -10.02 6.82 -10.12
CA VAL A 217 -8.92 6.82 -11.10
C VAL A 217 -8.98 8.05 -11.98
N MET A 218 -10.16 8.37 -12.51
CA MET A 218 -10.35 9.53 -13.38
C MET A 218 -10.05 10.86 -12.68
N ASP A 219 -10.45 11.01 -11.41
CA ASP A 219 -10.16 12.21 -10.61
C ASP A 219 -8.68 12.29 -10.22
N THR A 220 -8.11 11.21 -9.65
CA THR A 220 -6.78 11.22 -9.05
C THR A 220 -5.64 11.24 -10.07
N TYR A 221 -5.74 10.41 -11.13
CA TYR A 221 -4.67 10.30 -12.13
C TYR A 221 -4.80 11.30 -13.27
N PHE A 222 -6.03 11.70 -13.61
CA PHE A 222 -6.29 12.52 -14.80
C PHE A 222 -6.99 13.85 -14.51
N GLY A 223 -7.40 14.09 -13.25
CA GLY A 223 -8.05 15.34 -12.84
C GLY A 223 -9.51 15.48 -13.31
N TYR A 224 -10.13 14.41 -13.82
CA TYR A 224 -11.51 14.44 -14.34
C TYR A 224 -12.52 14.04 -13.27
N LYS A 225 -13.25 15.03 -12.72
CA LYS A 225 -14.38 14.79 -11.80
C LYS A 225 -15.64 14.44 -12.59
N LEU A 226 -15.86 13.17 -12.83
CA LEU A 226 -16.99 12.70 -13.60
C LEU A 226 -18.33 12.98 -12.89
N PRO A 227 -19.37 13.48 -13.61
CA PRO A 227 -20.73 13.57 -13.11
C PRO A 227 -21.27 12.19 -12.68
N LYS A 228 -22.15 12.14 -11.65
CA LYS A 228 -22.66 10.87 -11.08
C LYS A 228 -23.29 9.92 -12.12
N GLY A 229 -23.98 10.44 -13.12
CA GLY A 229 -24.55 9.65 -14.22
C GLY A 229 -23.45 8.96 -15.05
N MET A 230 -22.42 9.72 -15.44
CA MET A 230 -21.29 9.24 -16.20
C MET A 230 -20.43 8.24 -15.40
N GLN A 231 -20.27 8.45 -14.08
CA GLN A 231 -19.55 7.50 -13.21
C GLN A 231 -20.14 6.09 -13.28
N LYS A 232 -21.50 6.00 -13.34
CA LYS A 232 -22.18 4.71 -13.43
C LYS A 232 -21.96 4.08 -14.80
N GLU A 233 -22.24 4.84 -15.85
CA GLU A 233 -22.15 4.36 -17.23
C GLU A 233 -20.71 3.92 -17.58
N PHE A 234 -19.74 4.76 -17.26
CA PHE A 234 -18.34 4.45 -17.54
C PHE A 234 -17.80 3.28 -16.69
N ALA A 235 -18.24 3.14 -15.45
CA ALA A 235 -17.89 1.97 -14.64
C ALA A 235 -18.43 0.67 -15.26
N ASP A 236 -19.63 0.68 -15.85
CA ASP A 236 -20.19 -0.49 -16.52
C ASP A 236 -19.36 -0.86 -17.76
N VAL A 237 -18.81 0.12 -18.51
CA VAL A 237 -17.89 -0.11 -19.64
C VAL A 237 -16.58 -0.76 -19.17
N ILE A 238 -15.97 -0.22 -18.11
CA ILE A 238 -14.70 -0.76 -17.55
C ILE A 238 -14.91 -2.13 -16.90
N GLN A 239 -16.08 -2.38 -16.33
CA GLN A 239 -16.43 -3.68 -15.74
C GLN A 239 -16.32 -4.82 -16.77
N VAL A 240 -16.84 -4.61 -17.98
CA VAL A 240 -16.77 -5.61 -19.07
C VAL A 240 -15.31 -5.95 -19.41
N ILE A 241 -14.43 -4.94 -19.45
CA ILE A 241 -13.01 -5.12 -19.75
C ILE A 241 -12.32 -5.87 -18.58
N ALA A 242 -12.65 -5.49 -17.34
CA ALA A 242 -12.10 -6.12 -16.15
C ALA A 242 -12.51 -7.60 -16.02
N GLU A 243 -13.71 -7.96 -16.44
CA GLU A 243 -14.17 -9.36 -16.45
C GLU A 243 -13.44 -10.23 -17.49
N GLN A 244 -13.01 -9.64 -18.61
CA GLN A 244 -12.29 -10.34 -19.67
C GLN A 244 -10.79 -10.44 -19.42
N HIS A 245 -10.18 -9.40 -18.88
CA HIS A 245 -8.72 -9.25 -18.75
C HIS A 245 -8.20 -9.26 -17.31
N GLY A 246 -9.10 -9.28 -16.32
CA GLY A 246 -8.77 -9.23 -14.91
C GLY A 246 -8.57 -7.78 -14.45
N GLU A 247 -7.34 -7.33 -14.37
CA GLU A 247 -6.99 -6.00 -13.87
C GLU A 247 -6.86 -5.00 -15.02
N VAL A 248 -7.40 -3.79 -14.84
CA VAL A 248 -7.36 -2.70 -15.83
C VAL A 248 -6.47 -1.57 -15.31
N ALA A 249 -5.42 -1.25 -16.05
CA ALA A 249 -4.49 -0.18 -15.72
C ALA A 249 -5.14 1.21 -15.91
N PRO A 250 -4.71 2.26 -15.16
CA PRO A 250 -5.20 3.63 -15.33
C PRO A 250 -5.13 4.14 -16.78
N ASP A 251 -4.02 3.89 -17.47
CA ASP A 251 -3.86 4.32 -18.86
C ASP A 251 -4.91 3.69 -19.79
N THR A 252 -5.21 2.40 -19.60
CA THR A 252 -6.27 1.72 -20.37
C THR A 252 -7.65 2.30 -20.06
N ILE A 253 -7.90 2.72 -18.81
CA ILE A 253 -9.13 3.40 -18.43
C ILE A 253 -9.24 4.74 -19.14
N MET A 254 -8.16 5.52 -19.20
CA MET A 254 -8.13 6.79 -19.92
C MET A 254 -8.30 6.60 -21.43
N GLU A 255 -7.64 5.62 -22.03
CA GLU A 255 -7.84 5.27 -23.45
C GLU A 255 -9.32 4.97 -23.75
N LYS A 256 -9.94 4.14 -22.90
CA LYS A 256 -11.36 3.82 -23.03
C LYS A 256 -12.27 5.02 -22.79
N PHE A 257 -11.93 5.90 -21.88
CA PHE A 257 -12.66 7.15 -21.69
C PHE A 257 -12.60 8.02 -22.95
N CYS A 258 -11.42 8.16 -23.54
CA CYS A 258 -11.25 8.88 -24.79
C CYS A 258 -12.04 8.25 -25.95
N GLU A 259 -11.99 6.92 -26.06
CA GLU A 259 -12.76 6.19 -27.11
C GLU A 259 -14.26 6.37 -26.96
N GLU A 260 -14.79 6.30 -25.74
CA GLU A 260 -16.24 6.38 -25.49
C GLU A 260 -16.79 7.81 -25.55
N TYR A 261 -16.02 8.81 -25.09
CA TYR A 261 -16.55 10.15 -24.87
C TYR A 261 -15.86 11.27 -25.67
N LEU A 262 -14.62 11.09 -26.10
CA LEU A 262 -13.83 12.17 -26.71
C LEU A 262 -13.43 11.93 -28.17
N THR A 263 -13.38 10.69 -28.65
CA THR A 263 -12.96 10.40 -30.03
C THR A 263 -14.09 9.87 -30.86
N CYS A 264 -14.39 10.57 -31.98
CA CYS A 264 -15.37 10.16 -32.99
C CYS A 264 -14.87 9.01 -33.88
N LYS A 265 -14.13 8.05 -33.37
CA LYS A 265 -13.55 6.93 -34.14
C LYS A 265 -14.39 5.65 -34.14
N THR A 266 -15.54 5.66 -33.50
CA THR A 266 -16.45 4.51 -33.49
C THR A 266 -17.53 4.70 -34.53
N ASP A 267 -17.99 3.61 -35.19
CA ASP A 267 -19.14 3.57 -36.07
C ASP A 267 -20.50 3.90 -35.39
N ARG A 268 -20.44 4.49 -34.20
CA ARG A 268 -21.60 4.98 -33.46
C ARG A 268 -22.08 6.26 -34.10
N GLU A 269 -23.33 6.29 -34.56
CA GLU A 269 -24.02 7.52 -34.92
C GLU A 269 -24.18 8.37 -33.66
N TYR A 270 -23.37 9.41 -33.53
CA TYR A 270 -23.58 10.41 -32.50
C TYR A 270 -24.83 11.20 -32.79
N PRO A 271 -25.76 11.35 -31.83
CA PRO A 271 -26.98 12.12 -32.07
C PRO A 271 -26.71 13.59 -32.37
N TYR A 272 -25.53 14.09 -31.96
CA TYR A 272 -25.11 15.48 -32.19
C TYR A 272 -23.85 15.53 -33.05
N THR A 273 -23.87 16.36 -34.08
CA THR A 273 -22.70 16.69 -34.90
C THR A 273 -22.49 18.20 -34.86
N PHE A 274 -21.38 18.63 -34.28
CA PHE A 274 -21.00 20.05 -34.24
C PHE A 274 -20.63 20.53 -35.64
N ASP A 275 -21.13 21.72 -35.99
CA ASP A 275 -20.84 22.38 -37.29
C ASP A 275 -19.99 23.63 -37.07
N SER A 276 -20.52 24.63 -36.34
CA SER A 276 -19.79 25.87 -36.07
C SER A 276 -20.26 26.55 -34.79
N CYS A 277 -19.39 27.36 -34.19
CA CYS A 277 -19.72 28.23 -33.08
C CYS A 277 -19.11 29.62 -33.31
N LYS A 278 -19.92 30.67 -33.13
CA LYS A 278 -19.49 32.06 -33.12
C LYS A 278 -19.69 32.65 -31.74
N ILE A 279 -18.66 33.26 -31.23
CA ILE A 279 -18.67 33.92 -29.91
C ILE A 279 -18.46 35.42 -30.15
N GLU A 280 -19.33 36.24 -29.60
CA GLU A 280 -19.34 37.71 -29.75
C GLU A 280 -19.62 38.38 -28.40
N ASP A 281 -18.93 39.47 -28.12
CA ASP A 281 -19.23 40.29 -26.95
C ASP A 281 -20.56 41.05 -27.17
N VAL A 282 -21.36 41.13 -26.11
CA VAL A 282 -22.64 41.85 -26.14
C VAL A 282 -22.38 43.31 -25.73
N GLU A 283 -22.43 44.21 -26.71
CA GLU A 283 -22.08 45.63 -26.54
C GLU A 283 -23.00 46.43 -25.56
N GLU A 284 -24.16 45.89 -25.18
CA GLU A 284 -25.19 46.60 -24.42
C GLU A 284 -25.21 46.32 -22.89
N THR A 285 -24.29 45.53 -22.37
CA THR A 285 -24.27 45.20 -20.94
C THR A 285 -23.00 45.67 -20.25
N ASP A 286 -23.14 46.42 -19.16
CA ASP A 286 -22.02 46.91 -18.29
C ASP A 286 -21.23 45.75 -17.61
N LYS A 287 -21.52 44.48 -17.89
CA LYS A 287 -20.98 43.32 -17.21
C LYS A 287 -20.06 42.44 -18.05
N GLY A 288 -19.83 42.76 -19.35
CA GLY A 288 -18.97 41.95 -20.19
C GLY A 288 -19.59 40.60 -20.56
N ASP A 289 -20.90 40.57 -20.75
CA ASP A 289 -21.62 39.37 -21.20
C ASP A 289 -21.21 38.97 -22.62
N THR A 290 -21.10 37.66 -22.87
CA THR A 290 -20.70 37.09 -24.16
C THR A 290 -21.83 36.26 -24.74
N GLN A 291 -22.13 36.42 -26.04
CA GLN A 291 -23.10 35.60 -26.74
C GLN A 291 -22.39 34.47 -27.52
N ALA A 292 -22.83 33.24 -27.31
CA ALA A 292 -22.46 32.10 -28.14
C ALA A 292 -23.61 31.74 -29.10
N SER A 293 -23.28 31.66 -30.40
CA SER A 293 -24.18 31.18 -31.45
C SER A 293 -23.63 29.88 -32.03
N MET A 294 -24.33 28.77 -31.79
CA MET A 294 -23.87 27.43 -32.16
C MET A 294 -24.78 26.82 -33.22
N ASN A 295 -24.20 26.30 -34.30
CA ASN A 295 -24.83 25.46 -35.29
C ASN A 295 -24.39 24.02 -35.11
N PHE A 296 -25.35 23.10 -35.14
CA PHE A 296 -25.09 21.66 -34.99
C PHE A 296 -26.23 20.86 -35.64
N LYS A 297 -26.01 19.57 -35.88
CA LYS A 297 -27.06 18.64 -36.29
C LYS A 297 -27.44 17.75 -35.14
N TYR A 298 -28.71 17.55 -34.89
CA TYR A 298 -29.27 16.58 -33.97
C TYR A 298 -30.05 15.54 -34.75
N LYS A 299 -29.59 14.29 -34.74
CA LYS A 299 -30.15 13.18 -35.53
C LYS A 299 -30.35 13.55 -37.02
N GLY A 300 -29.37 14.27 -37.59
CA GLY A 300 -29.36 14.71 -38.96
C GLY A 300 -30.12 16.03 -39.26
N GLU A 301 -30.91 16.56 -38.31
CA GLU A 301 -31.58 17.84 -38.43
C GLU A 301 -30.70 19.01 -37.99
N GLU A 302 -30.64 20.08 -38.80
CA GLU A 302 -29.93 21.30 -38.46
C GLU A 302 -30.61 22.02 -37.29
N LYS A 303 -29.84 22.39 -36.28
CA LYS A 303 -30.26 23.14 -35.11
C LYS A 303 -29.34 24.34 -34.91
N HIS A 304 -29.94 25.45 -34.44
CA HIS A 304 -29.23 26.68 -34.10
C HIS A 304 -29.62 27.11 -32.68
N VAL A 305 -28.63 27.40 -31.83
CA VAL A 305 -28.84 27.89 -30.47
C VAL A 305 -28.04 29.15 -30.25
N LYS A 306 -28.70 30.17 -29.66
CA LYS A 306 -28.06 31.40 -29.19
C LYS A 306 -28.26 31.53 -27.69
N VAL A 307 -27.20 31.75 -26.96
CA VAL A 307 -27.21 31.94 -25.51
C VAL A 307 -26.23 33.01 -25.09
N VAL A 308 -26.52 33.67 -23.97
CA VAL A 308 -25.66 34.68 -23.37
C VAL A 308 -25.15 34.13 -22.02
N GLY A 309 -23.88 34.34 -21.75
CA GLY A 309 -23.22 33.97 -20.51
C GLY A 309 -22.25 35.04 -20.04
N ASN A 310 -21.71 34.91 -18.80
CA ASN A 310 -20.79 35.85 -18.19
C ASN A 310 -19.37 35.83 -18.79
N GLY A 311 -19.19 35.14 -19.93
CA GLY A 311 -17.94 35.02 -20.64
C GLY A 311 -17.99 33.88 -21.67
N PRO A 312 -16.97 33.73 -22.56
CA PRO A 312 -16.99 32.80 -23.67
C PRO A 312 -17.24 31.34 -23.27
N ILE A 313 -16.59 30.87 -22.19
CA ILE A 313 -16.73 29.48 -21.72
C ILE A 313 -18.12 29.27 -21.11
N ASP A 314 -18.61 30.23 -20.33
CA ASP A 314 -19.94 30.15 -19.71
C ASP A 314 -21.02 30.11 -20.77
N ALA A 315 -21.00 31.02 -21.76
CA ALA A 315 -21.93 31.04 -22.88
C ALA A 315 -21.93 29.72 -23.66
N LEU A 316 -20.75 29.13 -23.90
CA LEU A 316 -20.63 27.84 -24.58
C LEU A 316 -21.21 26.69 -23.73
N THR A 317 -20.96 26.68 -22.41
CA THR A 317 -21.47 25.66 -21.50
C THR A 317 -22.98 25.74 -21.33
N VAL A 318 -23.53 26.95 -21.24
CA VAL A 318 -24.97 27.16 -21.19
C VAL A 318 -25.62 26.68 -22.48
N SER A 319 -25.01 26.92 -23.67
CA SER A 319 -25.53 26.39 -24.96
C SER A 319 -25.58 24.86 -24.93
N TYR A 320 -24.56 24.18 -24.40
CA TYR A 320 -24.53 22.72 -24.30
C TYR A 320 -25.61 22.19 -23.34
N THR A 321 -25.83 22.84 -22.20
CA THR A 321 -26.85 22.42 -21.23
C THR A 321 -28.29 22.58 -21.78
N HIS A 322 -28.55 23.58 -22.59
CA HIS A 322 -29.82 23.72 -23.30
C HIS A 322 -30.08 22.63 -24.36
N LEU A 323 -29.02 21.99 -24.86
CA LEU A 323 -29.11 20.88 -25.81
C LEU A 323 -29.45 19.54 -25.14
N THR A 324 -29.00 19.34 -23.91
CA THR A 324 -29.04 18.03 -23.24
C THR A 324 -30.16 17.85 -22.24
N LEU A 325 -30.80 18.93 -21.80
CA LEU A 325 -31.95 18.88 -20.90
C LEU A 325 -33.26 19.09 -21.68
N PRO A 326 -34.28 18.21 -21.54
CA PRO A 326 -35.58 18.47 -22.07
C PRO A 326 -36.13 19.75 -21.43
N THR A 327 -36.34 20.78 -22.22
CA THR A 327 -37.13 21.94 -21.79
C THR A 327 -38.50 21.44 -21.33
N LYS A 328 -38.84 21.64 -20.07
CA LYS A 328 -40.19 21.45 -19.54
C LYS A 328 -41.12 22.42 -20.19
#